data_1acfe881e36ed75f6f16f545a3c6ac8e
#
_entry.id   1acfe881e36ed75f6f16f545a3c6ac8e
#
_cell.length_a   1.000
_cell.length_b   1.000
_cell.length_c   1.000
_cell.angle_alpha   90.00
_cell.angle_beta   90.00
_cell.angle_gamma   90.00
#
_symmetry.space_group_name_H-M   'P 1'
#
loop_
_entity.id
_entity.type
_entity.pdbx_description
1 polymer ?
#
loop_
_entity_poly.entity_id
_entity_poly.type
_entity_poly.pdbx_seq_one_letter_code
_entity_poly.pdbx_strand_id
1 'polypeptide(L)'
;QRQMCIRDRNYVDGKYVRSESGKTYTKELKNEFYELPLTSKKDIRDAVTSSKNGYKKWSSTTPYLRMQILYRLSEMIEGNKESYIELLMDHGFTKQKANKDIDESIKNIVWFAGLADKWEQLAGNLNPVSEEYFNISHQNPIGVVFSLSSSNVSLNELLMSILPSLTVGCSVISYSEENSVLALKFAEDINNSDFPSGSLNILSGKFENILDDVSKHVEINLVALHKELDNEGLKTIEQNASESVKRVFSQPSIEGLSSILPYLETKTVWHPKGT
;
A
#
# COMPACT_ATOMS: atom_id res chain seq x y z
N GLN A 1 -16.57 -24.50 0.50
CA GLN A 1 -17.37 -23.65 1.43
C GLN A 1 -16.52 -22.68 2.27
N ARG A 2 -15.25 -23.00 2.63
CA ARG A 2 -14.39 -22.06 3.40
C ARG A 2 -13.86 -20.87 2.58
N GLN A 3 -13.62 -21.02 1.29
CA GLN A 3 -13.16 -19.92 0.43
C GLN A 3 -14.22 -18.84 0.20
N MET A 4 -15.49 -19.19 0.15
CA MET A 4 -16.58 -18.23 -0.06
C MET A 4 -16.79 -17.27 1.12
N CYS A 5 -16.40 -17.66 2.35
CA CYS A 5 -16.56 -16.83 3.55
C CYS A 5 -15.48 -15.76 3.75
N ILE A 6 -14.37 -15.79 2.99
CA ILE A 6 -13.26 -14.84 3.14
C ILE A 6 -13.48 -13.62 2.22
N ARG A 7 -14.18 -13.80 1.11
CA ARG A 7 -14.36 -12.79 0.05
C ARG A 7 -15.30 -11.65 0.42
N ASP A 8 -16.22 -11.83 1.39
CA ASP A 8 -17.13 -10.79 1.88
C ASP A 8 -16.52 -9.92 3.00
N ARG A 9 -15.19 -9.93 3.14
CA ARG A 9 -14.48 -9.29 4.26
C ARG A 9 -13.29 -8.46 3.80
N ASN A 10 -13.15 -7.31 4.40
CA ASN A 10 -11.92 -6.52 4.34
C ASN A 10 -10.83 -7.19 5.19
N TYR A 11 -9.57 -6.89 4.90
CA TYR A 11 -8.44 -7.32 5.73
C TYR A 11 -7.92 -6.12 6.53
N VAL A 12 -8.15 -6.14 7.85
CA VAL A 12 -7.80 -5.04 8.75
C VAL A 12 -7.17 -5.61 10.02
N ASP A 13 -6.08 -5.03 10.47
CA ASP A 13 -5.36 -5.43 11.70
C ASP A 13 -4.96 -6.91 11.73
N GLY A 14 -4.56 -7.45 10.59
CA GLY A 14 -4.19 -8.87 10.47
C GLY A 14 -5.37 -9.83 10.50
N LYS A 15 -6.61 -9.35 10.27
CA LYS A 15 -7.83 -10.15 10.36
C LYS A 15 -8.79 -9.86 9.22
N TYR A 16 -9.57 -10.86 8.86
CA TYR A 16 -10.68 -10.71 7.93
C TYR A 16 -11.93 -10.24 8.68
N VAL A 17 -12.36 -9.01 8.42
CA VAL A 17 -13.50 -8.37 9.09
C VAL A 17 -14.58 -8.02 8.10
N ARG A 18 -15.84 -8.22 8.46
CA ARG A 18 -16.98 -7.73 7.68
C ARG A 18 -17.09 -6.22 7.77
N SER A 19 -17.56 -5.59 6.70
CA SER A 19 -17.94 -4.18 6.77
C SER A 19 -18.98 -3.98 7.88
N GLU A 20 -18.82 -2.91 8.65
CA GLU A 20 -19.77 -2.58 9.73
C GLU A 20 -21.19 -2.38 9.22
N SER A 21 -21.32 -1.85 8.00
CA SER A 21 -22.61 -1.69 7.35
C SER A 21 -23.27 -3.02 6.97
N GLY A 22 -22.53 -4.13 6.96
CA GLY A 22 -22.95 -5.44 6.44
C GLY A 22 -23.24 -5.44 4.94
N LYS A 23 -23.02 -4.33 4.24
CA LYS A 23 -23.29 -4.22 2.79
C LYS A 23 -22.17 -4.87 1.98
N THR A 24 -22.58 -5.55 0.93
CA THR A 24 -21.70 -6.15 -0.07
C THR A 24 -22.08 -5.66 -1.46
N TYR A 25 -21.19 -5.88 -2.41
CA TYR A 25 -21.49 -5.76 -3.83
C TYR A 25 -20.97 -7.00 -4.56
N THR A 26 -21.63 -7.34 -5.65
CA THR A 26 -21.31 -8.53 -6.42
C THR A 26 -20.42 -8.16 -7.62
N LYS A 27 -19.34 -8.90 -7.82
CA LYS A 27 -18.51 -8.83 -9.02
C LYS A 27 -18.58 -10.16 -9.75
N GLU A 28 -18.95 -10.12 -11.02
CA GLU A 28 -18.98 -11.29 -11.89
C GLU A 28 -17.66 -11.42 -12.63
N LEU A 29 -17.03 -12.59 -12.54
CA LEU A 29 -15.82 -12.95 -13.27
C LEU A 29 -16.09 -14.28 -13.98
N LYS A 30 -16.07 -14.26 -15.32
CA LYS A 30 -16.52 -15.39 -16.15
C LYS A 30 -17.89 -15.89 -15.72
N ASN A 31 -17.96 -17.01 -15.01
CA ASN A 31 -19.19 -17.63 -14.55
C ASN A 31 -19.27 -17.71 -13.01
N GLU A 32 -18.35 -17.04 -12.30
CA GLU A 32 -18.34 -17.01 -10.84
C GLU A 32 -18.75 -15.62 -10.31
N PHE A 33 -19.56 -15.63 -9.28
CA PHE A 33 -20.00 -14.43 -8.57
C PHE A 33 -19.24 -14.28 -7.27
N TYR A 34 -18.57 -13.14 -7.11
CA TYR A 34 -17.82 -12.78 -5.93
C TYR A 34 -18.56 -11.72 -5.13
N GLU A 35 -18.94 -12.07 -3.92
CA GLU A 35 -19.45 -11.09 -2.97
C GLU A 35 -18.31 -10.39 -2.26
N LEU A 36 -18.23 -9.08 -2.39
CA LEU A 36 -17.15 -8.24 -1.89
C LEU A 36 -17.71 -7.24 -0.88
N PRO A 37 -16.96 -6.89 0.18
CA PRO A 37 -17.41 -5.92 1.17
C PRO A 37 -17.49 -4.52 0.56
N LEU A 38 -18.56 -3.81 0.87
CA LEU A 38 -18.66 -2.39 0.57
C LEU A 38 -18.19 -1.61 1.80
N THR A 39 -16.98 -1.07 1.70
CA THR A 39 -16.36 -0.31 2.79
C THR A 39 -17.21 0.90 3.19
N SER A 40 -17.42 1.06 4.49
CA SER A 40 -18.14 2.18 5.11
C SER A 40 -17.15 3.19 5.72
N LYS A 41 -17.68 4.36 6.10
CA LYS A 41 -16.93 5.39 6.85
C LYS A 41 -16.28 4.84 8.14
N LYS A 42 -16.98 3.95 8.85
CA LYS A 42 -16.45 3.35 10.09
C LYS A 42 -15.30 2.39 9.77
N ASP A 43 -15.39 1.62 8.69
CA ASP A 43 -14.31 0.72 8.27
C ASP A 43 -13.03 1.52 7.94
N ILE A 44 -13.17 2.71 7.33
CA ILE A 44 -12.03 3.62 7.10
C ILE A 44 -11.40 4.05 8.44
N ARG A 45 -12.20 4.48 9.42
CA ARG A 45 -11.68 4.87 10.75
C ARG A 45 -10.97 3.72 11.46
N ASP A 46 -11.53 2.52 11.39
CA ASP A 46 -10.96 1.33 11.99
C ASP A 46 -9.64 0.94 11.29
N ALA A 47 -9.59 1.01 9.96
CA ALA A 47 -8.39 0.79 9.18
C ALA A 47 -7.30 1.85 9.47
N VAL A 48 -7.66 3.13 9.61
CA VAL A 48 -6.71 4.20 9.97
C VAL A 48 -6.18 3.99 11.38
N THR A 49 -7.03 3.62 12.33
CA THR A 49 -6.61 3.29 13.71
C THR A 49 -5.64 2.12 13.73
N SER A 50 -5.95 1.07 12.98
CA SER A 50 -5.07 -0.09 12.77
C SER A 50 -3.74 0.32 12.13
N SER A 51 -3.78 1.11 11.04
CA SER A 51 -2.57 1.59 10.35
C SER A 51 -1.68 2.46 11.23
N LYS A 52 -2.25 3.30 12.07
CA LYS A 52 -1.50 4.12 13.03
C LYS A 52 -0.72 3.25 14.03
N ASN A 53 -1.33 2.18 14.52
CA ASN A 53 -0.66 1.20 15.40
C ASN A 53 0.36 0.35 14.62
N GLY A 54 0.01 -0.06 13.41
CA GLY A 54 0.87 -0.79 12.50
C GLY A 54 2.11 0.01 12.09
N TYR A 55 1.95 1.31 11.85
CA TYR A 55 3.06 2.21 11.55
C TYR A 55 4.12 2.22 12.65
N LYS A 56 3.72 2.30 13.92
CA LYS A 56 4.66 2.28 15.05
C LYS A 56 5.50 1.00 15.07
N LYS A 57 4.89 -0.13 14.75
CA LYS A 57 5.58 -1.43 14.70
C LYS A 57 6.46 -1.54 13.45
N TRP A 58 5.90 -1.20 12.29
CA TRP A 58 6.57 -1.39 11.00
C TRP A 58 7.74 -0.42 10.80
N SER A 59 7.58 0.86 11.16
CA SER A 59 8.65 1.85 11.07
C SER A 59 9.82 1.57 12.03
N SER A 60 9.55 0.92 13.18
CA SER A 60 10.57 0.51 14.15
C SER A 60 11.22 -0.84 13.80
N THR A 61 10.68 -1.58 12.82
CA THR A 61 11.30 -2.81 12.33
C THR A 61 12.64 -2.47 11.67
N THR A 62 13.69 -3.24 12.00
CA THR A 62 15.01 -3.01 11.39
C THR A 62 14.95 -3.15 9.87
N PRO A 63 15.72 -2.37 9.11
CA PRO A 63 15.76 -2.49 7.65
C PRO A 63 15.98 -3.91 7.15
N TYR A 64 16.88 -4.65 7.82
CA TYR A 64 17.16 -6.05 7.50
C TYR A 64 15.93 -6.96 7.70
N LEU A 65 15.24 -6.85 8.84
CA LEU A 65 14.03 -7.65 9.08
C LEU A 65 12.91 -7.27 8.12
N ARG A 66 12.78 -5.98 7.76
CA ARG A 66 11.83 -5.50 6.75
C ARG A 66 12.10 -6.14 5.39
N MET A 67 13.38 -6.20 4.99
CA MET A 67 13.82 -6.91 3.79
C MET A 67 13.40 -8.38 3.83
N GLN A 68 13.65 -9.08 4.95
CA GLN A 68 13.29 -10.49 5.08
C GLN A 68 11.78 -10.74 4.97
N ILE A 69 10.96 -9.89 5.58
CA ILE A 69 9.49 -10.00 5.51
C ILE A 69 8.99 -9.76 4.08
N LEU A 70 9.54 -8.74 3.39
CA LEU A 70 9.21 -8.51 1.98
C LEU A 70 9.66 -9.68 1.09
N TYR A 71 10.84 -10.24 1.34
CA TYR A 71 11.31 -11.40 0.61
C TYR A 71 10.42 -12.63 0.85
N ARG A 72 10.00 -12.85 2.10
CA ARG A 72 9.02 -13.88 2.46
C ARG A 72 7.71 -13.74 1.68
N LEU A 73 7.25 -12.51 1.45
CA LEU A 73 6.07 -12.26 0.63
C LEU A 73 6.26 -12.77 -0.80
N SER A 74 7.45 -12.58 -1.40
CA SER A 74 7.73 -13.11 -2.75
C SER A 74 7.64 -14.64 -2.80
N GLU A 75 8.13 -15.34 -1.77
CA GLU A 75 8.03 -16.79 -1.65
C GLU A 75 6.58 -17.26 -1.52
N MET A 76 5.74 -16.53 -0.78
CA MET A 76 4.31 -16.86 -0.65
C MET A 76 3.59 -16.73 -1.99
N ILE A 77 3.83 -15.65 -2.73
CA ILE A 77 3.22 -15.44 -4.06
C ILE A 77 3.74 -16.48 -5.05
N GLU A 78 5.02 -16.81 -5.03
CA GLU A 78 5.60 -17.85 -5.88
C GLU A 78 4.96 -19.22 -5.58
N GLY A 79 4.80 -19.56 -4.31
CA GLY A 79 4.11 -20.78 -3.88
C GLY A 79 2.64 -20.85 -4.31
N ASN A 80 1.97 -19.71 -4.44
CA ASN A 80 0.57 -19.58 -4.84
C ASN A 80 0.39 -19.18 -6.33
N LYS A 81 1.45 -19.21 -7.12
CA LYS A 81 1.51 -18.70 -8.50
C LYS A 81 0.36 -19.20 -9.38
N GLU A 82 0.09 -20.50 -9.40
CA GLU A 82 -0.98 -21.07 -10.24
C GLU A 82 -2.37 -20.51 -9.87
N SER A 83 -2.64 -20.31 -8.58
CA SER A 83 -3.92 -19.73 -8.12
C SER A 83 -4.10 -18.28 -8.58
N TYR A 84 -3.02 -17.50 -8.64
CA TYR A 84 -3.06 -16.13 -9.19
C TYR A 84 -3.25 -16.14 -10.71
N ILE A 85 -2.59 -17.07 -11.41
CA ILE A 85 -2.74 -17.23 -12.86
C ILE A 85 -4.20 -17.57 -13.20
N GLU A 86 -4.81 -18.51 -12.48
CA GLU A 86 -6.22 -18.87 -12.66
C GLU A 86 -7.13 -17.66 -12.45
N LEU A 87 -6.93 -16.91 -11.36
CA LEU A 87 -7.70 -15.72 -11.07
C LEU A 87 -7.54 -14.63 -12.14
N LEU A 88 -6.33 -14.39 -12.64
CA LEU A 88 -6.11 -13.44 -13.74
C LEU A 88 -6.75 -13.92 -15.04
N MET A 89 -6.74 -15.23 -15.32
CA MET A 89 -7.45 -15.78 -16.47
C MET A 89 -8.97 -15.61 -16.33
N ASP A 90 -9.52 -15.64 -15.13
CA ASP A 90 -10.94 -15.34 -14.89
C ASP A 90 -11.27 -13.87 -15.13
N HIS A 91 -10.29 -12.99 -14.98
CA HIS A 91 -10.38 -11.58 -15.41
C HIS A 91 -10.12 -11.38 -16.93
N GLY A 92 -10.00 -12.45 -17.72
CA GLY A 92 -9.84 -12.38 -19.16
C GLY A 92 -8.40 -12.35 -19.68
N PHE A 93 -7.41 -12.57 -18.82
CA PHE A 93 -6.01 -12.68 -19.28
C PHE A 93 -5.77 -14.00 -20.03
N THR A 94 -4.86 -13.96 -21.01
CA THR A 94 -4.27 -15.20 -21.51
C THR A 94 -3.31 -15.76 -20.47
N LYS A 95 -3.11 -17.09 -20.46
CA LYS A 95 -2.18 -17.74 -19.52
C LYS A 95 -0.77 -17.14 -19.61
N GLN A 96 -0.30 -16.79 -20.82
CA GLN A 96 1.00 -16.17 -21.03
C GLN A 96 1.09 -14.78 -20.37
N LYS A 97 0.06 -13.94 -20.54
CA LYS A 97 0.00 -12.61 -19.94
C LYS A 97 -0.09 -12.69 -18.41
N ALA A 98 -0.89 -13.63 -17.89
CA ALA A 98 -1.00 -13.86 -16.45
C ALA A 98 0.34 -14.31 -15.84
N ASN A 99 1.04 -15.27 -16.47
CA ASN A 99 2.37 -15.68 -16.02
C ASN A 99 3.34 -14.51 -15.96
N LYS A 100 3.37 -13.69 -17.03
CA LYS A 100 4.26 -12.53 -17.10
C LYS A 100 3.97 -11.53 -15.96
N ASP A 101 2.70 -11.25 -15.68
CA ASP A 101 2.27 -10.34 -14.61
C ASP A 101 2.76 -10.83 -13.24
N ILE A 102 2.63 -12.13 -12.95
CA ILE A 102 3.08 -12.72 -11.69
C ILE A 102 4.62 -12.72 -11.60
N ASP A 103 5.33 -13.07 -12.68
CA ASP A 103 6.80 -13.07 -12.68
C ASP A 103 7.37 -11.66 -12.48
N GLU A 104 6.75 -10.64 -13.08
CA GLU A 104 7.10 -9.23 -12.84
C GLU A 104 6.77 -8.82 -11.40
N SER A 105 5.65 -9.27 -10.86
CA SER A 105 5.26 -9.06 -9.46
C SER A 105 6.31 -9.57 -8.48
N ILE A 106 6.72 -10.82 -8.61
CA ILE A 106 7.75 -11.45 -7.78
C ILE A 106 9.07 -10.70 -7.90
N LYS A 107 9.49 -10.40 -9.12
CA LYS A 107 10.73 -9.63 -9.39
C LYS A 107 10.69 -8.27 -8.70
N ASN A 108 9.58 -7.56 -8.75
CA ASN A 108 9.44 -6.24 -8.11
C ASN A 108 9.45 -6.34 -6.58
N ILE A 109 8.81 -7.35 -5.99
CA ILE A 109 8.90 -7.56 -4.54
C ILE A 109 10.36 -7.79 -4.11
N VAL A 110 11.08 -8.65 -4.84
CA VAL A 110 12.50 -8.92 -4.55
C VAL A 110 13.35 -7.65 -4.69
N TRP A 111 13.06 -6.81 -5.70
CA TRP A 111 13.76 -5.54 -5.89
C TRP A 111 13.51 -4.58 -4.72
N PHE A 112 12.25 -4.42 -4.29
CA PHE A 112 11.89 -3.57 -3.16
C PHE A 112 12.40 -4.14 -1.82
N ALA A 113 12.41 -5.45 -1.66
CA ALA A 113 13.08 -6.10 -0.52
C ALA A 113 14.55 -5.72 -0.48
N GLY A 114 15.26 -5.84 -1.61
CA GLY A 114 16.66 -5.44 -1.73
C GLY A 114 16.92 -3.94 -1.53
N LEU A 115 15.90 -3.08 -1.69
CA LEU A 115 16.00 -1.65 -1.43
C LEU A 115 15.80 -1.31 0.05
N ALA A 116 15.06 -2.13 0.80
CA ALA A 116 14.61 -1.83 2.16
C ALA A 116 15.75 -1.52 3.15
N ASP A 117 16.93 -2.12 2.97
CA ASP A 117 18.11 -1.91 3.80
C ASP A 117 19.11 -0.89 3.20
N LYS A 118 18.80 -0.27 2.06
CA LYS A 118 19.71 0.62 1.32
C LYS A 118 19.18 2.03 1.15
N TRP A 119 17.87 2.21 1.13
CA TRP A 119 17.26 3.49 0.75
C TRP A 119 17.67 4.64 1.68
N GLU A 120 17.88 4.40 2.98
CA GLU A 120 18.28 5.42 3.95
C GLU A 120 19.65 6.05 3.58
N GLN A 121 20.56 5.23 3.07
CA GLN A 121 21.89 5.68 2.62
C GLN A 121 21.83 6.37 1.26
N LEU A 122 20.90 5.92 0.38
CA LEU A 122 20.75 6.48 -0.96
C LEU A 122 20.01 7.81 -0.97
N ALA A 123 19.10 8.02 -0.03
CA ALA A 123 18.28 9.22 0.08
C ALA A 123 18.75 10.22 1.15
N GLY A 124 19.69 9.84 2.02
CA GLY A 124 20.30 10.71 3.03
C GLY A 124 21.50 11.47 2.49
N ASN A 125 21.80 12.63 3.08
CA ASN A 125 22.91 13.47 2.69
C ASN A 125 23.62 14.12 3.89
N LEU A 126 24.97 14.21 3.77
CA LEU A 126 25.77 15.16 4.52
C LEU A 126 25.84 16.47 3.71
N ASN A 127 25.19 17.51 4.22
CA ASN A 127 25.13 18.79 3.51
C ASN A 127 26.41 19.60 3.74
N PRO A 128 26.99 20.21 2.71
CA PRO A 128 28.17 21.06 2.86
C PRO A 128 27.79 22.36 3.60
N VAL A 129 28.50 22.66 4.68
CA VAL A 129 28.34 23.90 5.46
C VAL A 129 29.75 24.42 5.80
N SER A 130 29.90 25.74 5.87
CA SER A 130 31.15 26.42 6.17
C SER A 130 31.45 26.58 7.67
N GLU A 131 30.52 26.22 8.50
CA GLU A 131 30.56 26.38 9.95
C GLU A 131 31.15 25.16 10.68
N GLU A 132 31.36 25.26 11.99
CA GLU A 132 31.82 24.17 12.85
C GLU A 132 30.69 23.19 13.19
N TYR A 133 29.87 22.84 12.19
CA TYR A 133 28.75 21.94 12.32
C TYR A 133 28.79 20.85 11.27
N PHE A 134 28.27 19.67 11.64
CA PHE A 134 27.78 18.70 10.67
C PHE A 134 26.30 19.00 10.42
N ASN A 135 25.94 19.16 9.16
CA ASN A 135 24.55 19.28 8.74
C ASN A 135 24.16 18.01 8.01
N ILE A 136 23.29 17.22 8.61
CA ILE A 136 22.90 15.91 8.11
C ILE A 136 21.41 15.92 7.82
N SER A 137 21.06 15.63 6.57
CA SER A 137 19.68 15.37 6.17
C SER A 137 19.44 13.87 6.13
N HIS A 138 18.48 13.40 6.88
CA HIS A 138 18.01 12.02 6.83
C HIS A 138 16.52 11.95 6.51
N GLN A 139 16.13 10.85 5.93
CA GLN A 139 14.76 10.62 5.51
C GLN A 139 14.04 9.74 6.54
N ASN A 140 12.77 10.04 6.79
CA ASN A 140 11.88 9.21 7.61
C ASN A 140 10.63 8.84 6.83
N PRO A 141 10.02 7.68 7.09
CA PRO A 141 8.71 7.36 6.53
C PRO A 141 7.65 8.38 6.98
N ILE A 142 6.80 8.81 6.06
CA ILE A 142 5.82 9.88 6.33
C ILE A 142 4.72 9.48 7.31
N GLY A 143 4.41 8.18 7.45
CA GLY A 143 3.37 7.71 8.36
C GLY A 143 2.35 6.77 7.71
N VAL A 144 1.07 7.09 7.85
CA VAL A 144 -0.05 6.35 7.28
C VAL A 144 -0.31 6.80 5.86
N VAL A 145 -0.28 5.86 4.93
CA VAL A 145 -0.53 6.08 3.51
C VAL A 145 -1.86 5.43 3.13
N PHE A 146 -2.74 6.20 2.51
CA PHE A 146 -3.88 5.65 1.79
C PHE A 146 -3.50 5.52 0.32
N SER A 147 -3.61 4.31 -0.23
CA SER A 147 -3.27 4.02 -1.63
C SER A 147 -4.51 3.53 -2.38
N LEU A 148 -4.99 4.32 -3.33
CA LEU A 148 -6.01 3.92 -4.29
C LEU A 148 -5.32 3.18 -5.45
N SER A 149 -5.61 1.89 -5.59
CA SER A 149 -5.01 1.04 -6.64
C SER A 149 -5.44 1.45 -8.05
N SER A 150 -4.66 1.05 -9.03
CA SER A 150 -4.96 1.24 -10.46
C SER A 150 -6.31 0.66 -10.86
N SER A 151 -6.89 1.21 -11.93
CA SER A 151 -8.09 0.66 -12.57
C SER A 151 -7.79 -0.61 -13.38
N ASN A 152 -6.53 -0.85 -13.73
CA ASN A 152 -6.14 -2.06 -14.44
C ASN A 152 -6.09 -3.24 -13.47
N VAL A 153 -6.66 -4.36 -13.87
CA VAL A 153 -6.56 -5.61 -13.12
C VAL A 153 -5.17 -6.19 -13.36
N SER A 154 -4.32 -6.19 -12.33
CA SER A 154 -2.94 -6.71 -12.39
C SER A 154 -2.42 -6.85 -10.97
N LEU A 155 -1.77 -7.97 -10.66
CA LEU A 155 -1.09 -8.13 -9.37
C LEU A 155 0.11 -7.19 -9.29
N ASN A 156 0.84 -7.03 -10.39
CA ASN A 156 2.00 -6.14 -10.43
C ASN A 156 1.60 -4.69 -10.14
N GLU A 157 0.55 -4.17 -10.78
CA GLU A 157 0.08 -2.80 -10.52
C GLU A 157 -0.44 -2.62 -9.09
N LEU A 158 -1.16 -3.61 -8.55
CA LEU A 158 -1.57 -3.61 -7.15
C LEU A 158 -0.37 -3.52 -6.22
N LEU A 159 0.65 -4.35 -6.44
CA LEU A 159 1.88 -4.35 -5.64
C LEU A 159 2.66 -3.05 -5.78
N MET A 160 2.77 -2.49 -6.98
CA MET A 160 3.45 -1.22 -7.21
C MET A 160 2.75 -0.05 -6.52
N SER A 161 1.46 -0.16 -6.24
CA SER A 161 0.73 0.84 -5.43
C SER A 161 1.01 0.73 -3.92
N ILE A 162 1.62 -0.35 -3.45
CA ILE A 162 1.82 -0.68 -2.04
C ILE A 162 3.31 -0.74 -1.66
N LEU A 163 4.12 -1.42 -2.45
CA LEU A 163 5.51 -1.75 -2.14
C LEU A 163 6.40 -0.53 -1.85
N PRO A 164 6.36 0.58 -2.61
CA PRO A 164 7.21 1.72 -2.36
C PRO A 164 7.07 2.27 -0.94
N SER A 165 5.83 2.41 -0.49
CA SER A 165 5.52 2.94 0.85
C SER A 165 5.85 1.95 1.97
N LEU A 166 5.57 0.64 1.78
CA LEU A 166 5.94 -0.40 2.74
C LEU A 166 7.46 -0.52 2.89
N THR A 167 8.21 -0.44 1.79
CA THR A 167 9.67 -0.56 1.78
C THR A 167 10.34 0.46 2.68
N VAL A 168 9.85 1.68 2.69
CA VAL A 168 10.42 2.74 3.54
C VAL A 168 9.92 2.68 4.99
N GLY A 169 8.90 1.88 5.30
CA GLY A 169 8.38 1.71 6.65
C GLY A 169 7.08 2.46 6.94
N CYS A 170 6.38 2.97 5.94
CA CYS A 170 5.02 3.47 6.08
C CYS A 170 4.04 2.31 6.33
N SER A 171 2.95 2.58 7.04
CA SER A 171 1.79 1.69 7.01
C SER A 171 0.85 2.07 5.87
N VAL A 172 0.18 1.08 5.30
CA VAL A 172 -0.61 1.27 4.09
C VAL A 172 -2.05 0.81 4.29
N ILE A 173 -2.98 1.63 3.84
CA ILE A 173 -4.38 1.26 3.59
C ILE A 173 -4.52 1.16 2.07
N SER A 174 -4.49 -0.05 1.55
CA SER A 174 -4.72 -0.33 0.13
C SER A 174 -6.21 -0.39 -0.13
N TYR A 175 -6.68 0.44 -1.01
CA TYR A 175 -8.07 0.46 -1.43
C TYR A 175 -8.19 0.07 -2.90
N SER A 176 -8.99 -0.96 -3.15
CA SER A 176 -9.17 -1.49 -4.49
C SER A 176 -10.65 -1.48 -4.88
N GLU A 177 -10.91 -1.00 -6.08
CA GLU A 177 -12.22 -1.04 -6.71
C GLU A 177 -12.24 -2.13 -7.79
N GLU A 178 -11.40 -1.97 -8.81
CA GLU A 178 -11.32 -2.93 -9.92
C GLU A 178 -10.56 -4.19 -9.55
N ASN A 179 -9.52 -4.06 -8.73
CA ASN A 179 -8.66 -5.16 -8.27
C ASN A 179 -9.15 -5.86 -6.99
N SER A 180 -10.40 -5.64 -6.56
CA SER A 180 -10.89 -6.08 -5.25
C SER A 180 -10.71 -7.58 -4.98
N VAL A 181 -11.06 -8.43 -5.95
CA VAL A 181 -10.92 -9.89 -5.80
C VAL A 181 -9.46 -10.29 -5.65
N LEU A 182 -8.59 -9.70 -6.48
CA LEU A 182 -7.16 -9.94 -6.46
C LEU A 182 -6.51 -9.42 -5.17
N ALA A 183 -6.93 -8.24 -4.71
CA ALA A 183 -6.44 -7.64 -3.47
C ALA A 183 -6.81 -8.47 -2.22
N LEU A 184 -8.04 -9.00 -2.17
CA LEU A 184 -8.46 -9.87 -1.06
C LEU A 184 -7.79 -11.26 -1.13
N LYS A 185 -7.47 -11.77 -2.33
CA LYS A 185 -6.63 -12.95 -2.48
C LYS A 185 -5.20 -12.68 -1.99
N PHE A 186 -4.63 -11.54 -2.33
CA PHE A 186 -3.30 -11.11 -1.87
C PHE A 186 -3.23 -10.96 -0.34
N ALA A 187 -4.33 -10.60 0.33
CA ALA A 187 -4.39 -10.55 1.79
C ALA A 187 -4.08 -11.90 2.47
N GLU A 188 -4.31 -13.04 1.79
CA GLU A 188 -3.96 -14.36 2.32
C GLU A 188 -2.43 -14.51 2.43
N ASP A 189 -1.69 -14.04 1.44
CA ASP A 189 -0.22 -14.11 1.43
C ASP A 189 0.39 -13.13 2.42
N ILE A 190 -0.19 -11.93 2.57
CA ILE A 190 0.21 -10.98 3.62
C ILE A 190 0.03 -11.58 5.01
N ASN A 191 -1.10 -12.25 5.26
CA ASN A 191 -1.36 -12.89 6.55
C ASN A 191 -0.35 -13.98 6.90
N ASN A 192 0.29 -14.57 5.89
CA ASN A 192 1.27 -15.64 6.03
C ASN A 192 2.73 -15.18 5.90
N SER A 193 2.97 -13.88 5.73
CA SER A 193 4.30 -13.31 5.43
C SER A 193 4.93 -12.55 6.60
N ASP A 194 4.48 -12.78 7.83
CA ASP A 194 5.02 -12.18 9.06
C ASP A 194 4.91 -10.64 9.15
N PHE A 195 4.06 -10.00 8.32
CA PHE A 195 3.79 -8.58 8.44
C PHE A 195 3.16 -8.26 9.80
N PRO A 196 3.67 -7.24 10.53
CA PRO A 196 3.01 -6.79 11.75
C PRO A 196 1.56 -6.35 11.47
N SER A 197 0.63 -6.75 12.34
CA SER A 197 -0.77 -6.35 12.20
C SER A 197 -0.91 -4.83 12.08
N GLY A 198 -1.70 -4.38 11.12
CA GLY A 198 -1.94 -2.98 10.82
C GLY A 198 -0.90 -2.31 9.91
N SER A 199 0.24 -2.96 9.58
CA SER A 199 1.20 -2.41 8.62
C SER A 199 0.63 -2.33 7.20
N LEU A 200 -0.23 -3.28 6.84
CA LEU A 200 -1.02 -3.26 5.62
C LEU A 200 -2.46 -3.64 5.95
N ASN A 201 -3.39 -2.79 5.52
CA ASN A 201 -4.83 -3.05 5.55
C ASN A 201 -5.36 -3.01 4.11
N ILE A 202 -6.27 -3.92 3.76
CA ILE A 202 -6.83 -4.04 2.41
C ILE A 202 -8.33 -3.89 2.48
N LEU A 203 -8.83 -2.88 1.79
CA LEU A 203 -10.24 -2.53 1.72
C LEU A 203 -10.72 -2.56 0.27
N SER A 204 -12.02 -2.77 0.10
CA SER A 204 -12.64 -2.75 -1.23
C SER A 204 -13.96 -2.00 -1.26
N GLY A 205 -14.34 -1.53 -2.43
CA GLY A 205 -15.60 -0.81 -2.65
C GLY A 205 -15.49 0.27 -3.71
N LYS A 206 -16.49 1.13 -3.80
CA LYS A 206 -16.48 2.29 -4.68
C LYS A 206 -15.81 3.46 -3.98
N PHE A 207 -14.76 4.01 -4.58
CA PHE A 207 -13.96 5.07 -3.97
C PHE A 207 -14.77 6.35 -3.72
N GLU A 208 -15.69 6.68 -4.62
CA GLU A 208 -16.58 7.85 -4.49
C GLU A 208 -17.31 7.90 -3.13
N ASN A 209 -17.69 6.73 -2.59
CA ASN A 209 -18.43 6.63 -1.32
C ASN A 209 -17.59 7.03 -0.09
N ILE A 210 -16.26 6.99 -0.19
CA ILE A 210 -15.33 7.21 0.93
C ILE A 210 -14.34 8.35 0.66
N LEU A 211 -14.42 9.00 -0.49
CA LEU A 211 -13.49 10.05 -0.92
C LEU A 211 -13.37 11.15 0.14
N ASP A 212 -14.47 11.66 0.64
CA ASP A 212 -14.51 12.67 1.69
C ASP A 212 -13.94 12.17 3.02
N ASP A 213 -14.26 10.94 3.40
CA ASP A 213 -13.79 10.36 4.65
C ASP A 213 -12.27 10.15 4.66
N VAL A 214 -11.69 9.76 3.53
CA VAL A 214 -10.25 9.60 3.35
C VAL A 214 -9.53 10.94 3.28
N SER A 215 -10.05 11.86 2.44
CA SER A 215 -9.39 13.14 2.19
C SER A 215 -9.41 14.07 3.42
N LYS A 216 -10.44 14.00 4.27
CA LYS A 216 -10.57 14.78 5.52
C LYS A 216 -9.90 14.12 6.73
N HIS A 217 -9.52 12.85 6.68
CA HIS A 217 -9.02 12.14 7.86
C HIS A 217 -7.62 12.61 8.25
N VAL A 218 -7.50 13.29 9.37
CA VAL A 218 -6.24 13.94 9.83
C VAL A 218 -5.07 12.99 10.07
N GLU A 219 -5.34 11.72 10.38
CA GLU A 219 -4.30 10.71 10.66
C GLU A 219 -3.78 10.00 9.40
N ILE A 220 -4.34 10.29 8.22
CA ILE A 220 -3.77 9.89 6.93
C ILE A 220 -2.79 10.97 6.52
N ASN A 221 -1.51 10.62 6.39
CA ASN A 221 -0.44 11.57 6.08
C ASN A 221 -0.27 11.79 4.58
N LEU A 222 -0.61 10.77 3.77
CA LEU A 222 -0.48 10.81 2.32
C LEU A 222 -1.58 10.02 1.64
N VAL A 223 -2.13 10.59 0.56
CA VAL A 223 -3.04 9.91 -0.37
C VAL A 223 -2.31 9.71 -1.70
N ALA A 224 -2.10 8.46 -2.08
CA ALA A 224 -1.51 8.06 -3.35
C ALA A 224 -2.61 7.57 -4.30
N LEU A 225 -2.76 8.22 -5.43
CA LEU A 225 -3.77 7.92 -6.43
C LEU A 225 -3.11 7.25 -7.63
N HIS A 226 -3.23 5.92 -7.74
CA HIS A 226 -2.75 5.15 -8.90
C HIS A 226 -3.85 4.96 -9.96
N LYS A 227 -5.03 5.46 -9.68
CA LYS A 227 -6.18 5.55 -10.60
C LYS A 227 -6.38 7.01 -10.98
N GLU A 228 -6.65 7.27 -12.26
CA GLU A 228 -7.08 8.59 -12.71
C GLU A 228 -8.48 8.89 -12.13
N LEU A 229 -8.60 10.05 -11.54
CA LEU A 229 -9.87 10.60 -11.10
C LEU A 229 -10.29 11.73 -12.06
N ASP A 230 -11.58 12.02 -12.07
CA ASP A 230 -12.07 13.20 -12.74
C ASP A 230 -11.58 14.49 -12.02
N ASN A 231 -11.66 15.61 -12.71
CA ASN A 231 -11.18 16.89 -12.20
C ASN A 231 -11.90 17.34 -10.92
N GLU A 232 -13.16 16.95 -10.74
CA GLU A 232 -13.94 17.31 -9.57
C GLU A 232 -13.52 16.50 -8.34
N GLY A 233 -13.33 15.20 -8.50
CA GLY A 233 -12.84 14.32 -7.45
C GLY A 233 -11.41 14.68 -7.00
N LEU A 234 -10.51 14.95 -7.96
CA LEU A 234 -9.15 15.37 -7.64
C LEU A 234 -9.14 16.70 -6.87
N LYS A 235 -9.88 17.71 -7.37
CA LYS A 235 -10.03 19.01 -6.70
C LYS A 235 -10.58 18.87 -5.28
N THR A 236 -11.57 18.02 -5.08
CA THR A 236 -12.15 17.76 -3.76
C THR A 236 -11.13 17.17 -2.79
N ILE A 237 -10.33 16.19 -3.25
CA ILE A 237 -9.26 15.60 -2.43
C ILE A 237 -8.20 16.64 -2.07
N GLU A 238 -7.74 17.44 -3.02
CA GLU A 238 -6.72 18.47 -2.80
C GLU A 238 -7.21 19.56 -1.84
N GLN A 239 -8.44 20.02 -1.99
CA GLN A 239 -9.06 20.99 -1.09
C GLN A 239 -9.15 20.46 0.35
N ASN A 240 -9.69 19.25 0.53
CA ASN A 240 -9.80 18.63 1.85
C ASN A 240 -8.42 18.35 2.46
N ALA A 241 -7.44 17.91 1.65
CA ALA A 241 -6.08 17.64 2.10
C ALA A 241 -5.35 18.89 2.57
N SER A 242 -5.64 20.06 1.99
CA SER A 242 -5.02 21.33 2.38
C SER A 242 -5.34 21.74 3.83
N GLU A 243 -6.50 21.33 4.36
CA GLU A 243 -6.90 21.64 5.75
C GLU A 243 -6.03 20.92 6.79
N SER A 244 -5.42 19.78 6.42
CA SER A 244 -4.57 18.97 7.31
C SER A 244 -3.11 18.86 6.85
N VAL A 245 -2.70 19.66 5.86
CA VAL A 245 -1.35 19.63 5.24
C VAL A 245 -0.97 18.23 4.74
N LYS A 246 -1.96 17.46 4.32
CA LYS A 246 -1.80 16.11 3.80
C LYS A 246 -1.20 16.14 2.40
N ARG A 247 -0.27 15.25 2.11
CA ARG A 247 0.26 15.10 0.76
C ARG A 247 -0.70 14.32 -0.12
N VAL A 248 -0.86 14.78 -1.36
CA VAL A 248 -1.60 14.08 -2.41
C VAL A 248 -0.67 13.86 -3.58
N PHE A 249 -0.58 12.61 -4.03
CA PHE A 249 0.16 12.24 -5.23
C PHE A 249 -0.79 11.59 -6.23
N SER A 250 -0.90 12.23 -7.40
CA SER A 250 -1.58 11.66 -8.55
C SER A 250 -0.55 10.95 -9.42
N GLN A 251 -0.80 9.68 -9.74
CA GLN A 251 0.07 8.83 -10.57
C GLN A 251 1.54 8.85 -10.13
N PRO A 252 1.85 8.41 -8.88
CA PRO A 252 3.22 8.40 -8.42
C PRO A 252 4.11 7.53 -9.33
N SER A 253 5.36 7.99 -9.54
CA SER A 253 6.34 7.18 -10.27
C SER A 253 6.51 5.82 -9.61
N ILE A 254 6.53 4.78 -10.41
CA ILE A 254 6.69 3.39 -9.98
C ILE A 254 8.08 2.82 -10.30
N GLU A 255 8.98 3.65 -10.83
CA GLU A 255 10.29 3.20 -11.28
C GLU A 255 11.43 3.69 -10.39
N GLY A 256 12.34 2.80 -10.10
CA GLY A 256 13.61 3.09 -9.44
C GLY A 256 13.47 3.73 -8.06
N LEU A 257 14.51 4.43 -7.64
CA LEU A 257 14.57 5.12 -6.34
C LEU A 257 13.51 6.24 -6.22
N SER A 258 13.14 6.87 -7.32
CA SER A 258 12.11 7.93 -7.34
C SER A 258 10.74 7.44 -6.85
N SER A 259 10.47 6.14 -6.94
CA SER A 259 9.19 5.57 -6.49
C SER A 259 8.97 5.67 -4.98
N ILE A 260 10.03 5.71 -4.18
CA ILE A 260 9.93 5.77 -2.71
C ILE A 260 9.96 7.21 -2.17
N LEU A 261 10.48 8.18 -2.93
CA LEU A 261 10.67 9.55 -2.44
C LEU A 261 9.38 10.24 -1.97
N PRO A 262 8.21 10.07 -2.61
CA PRO A 262 6.96 10.65 -2.14
C PRO A 262 6.58 10.26 -0.72
N TYR A 263 6.98 9.07 -0.29
CA TYR A 263 6.63 8.47 1.01
C TYR A 263 7.62 8.82 2.13
N LEU A 264 8.57 9.71 1.84
CA LEU A 264 9.61 10.12 2.75
C LEU A 264 9.44 11.58 3.20
N GLU A 265 9.88 11.85 4.41
CA GLU A 265 9.97 13.18 4.99
C GLU A 265 11.42 13.47 5.36
N THR A 266 11.96 14.57 4.84
CA THR A 266 13.35 14.97 5.13
C THR A 266 13.44 15.67 6.46
N LYS A 267 14.33 15.22 7.34
CA LYS A 267 14.70 15.88 8.58
C LYS A 267 16.17 16.27 8.53
N THR A 268 16.45 17.54 8.83
CA THR A 268 17.83 18.06 8.84
C THR A 268 18.26 18.35 10.27
N VAL A 269 19.40 17.80 10.65
CA VAL A 269 20.01 17.96 11.98
C VAL A 269 21.32 18.71 11.85
N TRP A 270 21.50 19.72 12.70
CA TRP A 270 22.76 20.44 12.89
C TRP A 270 23.44 19.89 14.14
N HIS A 271 24.61 19.29 13.97
CA HIS A 271 25.41 18.77 15.08
C HIS A 271 26.71 19.53 15.18
N PRO A 272 27.06 20.18 16.31
CA PRO A 272 28.32 20.88 16.45
C PRO A 272 29.48 19.88 16.31
N LYS A 273 30.51 20.30 15.57
CA LYS A 273 31.80 19.60 15.58
C LYS A 273 32.42 19.86 16.94
N GLY A 274 32.81 18.80 17.66
CA GLY A 274 33.58 18.94 18.88
C GLY A 274 34.86 19.69 18.62
N THR A 275 35.21 20.60 19.53
CA THR A 275 36.56 21.26 19.54
C THR A 275 37.61 20.28 19.93
#